data_808b3b110b29d3d0b34bfb781e2c70f5
#
_entry.id   808b3b110b29d3d0b34bfb781e2c70f5
#
_cell.length_a   1.000
_cell.length_b   1.000
_cell.length_c   1.000
_cell.angle_alpha   90.00
_cell.angle_beta   90.00
_cell.angle_gamma   90.00
#
_symmetry.space_group_name_H-M   'P 1'
#
loop_
_entity.id
_entity.type
_entity.pdbx_description
1 polymer ?
#
loop_
_entity_poly.entity_id
_entity_poly.type
_entity_poly.pdbx_seq_one_letter_code
_entity_poly.pdbx_strand_id
1 'polypeptide(L)'
;MASDKRARKKSFRDEAVAAREAALRRRRYIRLGVLGLVIAGIVGWAVFSGRDEGKPAADTKPDTTEEATDEGALAACGAEPPPPADPQQYDKPEQVLEKGVDYAAVMHTSCGDIEFDLSEDTAPATVNNFVFLSREGFYDGLIFHRIIGNFVIQGGDPEGTGSGGPGYTIKDEFPDKGNEYVFGTLAMANAGPGSTGSQFFFVVSEGPNGETDQPAGLDPLYSLFGQAEEGSFEVLKEISQVELDPNSPERPLVPVYIESVEIIER
;
A
#
# COMPACT_ATOMS: atom_id res chain seq x y z
N MET A 1 25.80 -33.82 -0.25
CA MET A 1 25.48 -32.50 -0.84
C MET A 1 24.02 -32.04 -0.62
N ALA A 2 22.99 -32.91 -0.72
CA ALA A 2 21.59 -32.49 -0.52
C ALA A 2 21.22 -32.20 0.96
N SER A 3 21.83 -32.87 1.94
CA SER A 3 21.57 -32.66 3.37
C SER A 3 22.10 -31.30 3.86
N ASP A 4 23.21 -30.83 3.29
CA ASP A 4 23.88 -29.60 3.69
C ASP A 4 23.08 -28.34 3.21
N LYS A 5 22.48 -28.43 2.00
CA LYS A 5 21.57 -27.39 1.50
C LYS A 5 20.29 -27.26 2.35
N ARG A 6 19.75 -28.39 2.83
CA ARG A 6 18.54 -28.36 3.71
C ARG A 6 18.88 -27.79 5.09
N ALA A 7 20.05 -28.11 5.65
CA ALA A 7 20.51 -27.55 6.92
C ALA A 7 20.74 -26.03 6.83
N ARG A 8 21.36 -25.53 5.76
CA ARG A 8 21.52 -24.10 5.52
C ARG A 8 20.17 -23.38 5.33
N LYS A 9 19.24 -23.97 4.54
CA LYS A 9 17.91 -23.37 4.33
C LYS A 9 17.13 -23.27 5.65
N LYS A 10 17.30 -24.24 6.57
CA LYS A 10 16.67 -24.22 7.90
C LYS A 10 17.29 -23.14 8.80
N SER A 11 18.64 -23.00 8.85
CA SER A 11 19.28 -21.98 9.68
C SER A 11 18.92 -20.55 9.25
N PHE A 12 18.84 -20.26 7.94
CA PHE A 12 18.40 -18.95 7.45
C PHE A 12 16.95 -18.63 7.82
N ARG A 13 16.06 -19.64 7.77
CA ARG A 13 14.66 -19.44 8.22
C ARG A 13 14.60 -19.15 9.72
N ASP A 14 15.34 -19.91 10.52
CA ASP A 14 15.35 -19.76 11.98
C ASP A 14 15.95 -18.39 12.38
N GLU A 15 16.98 -17.89 11.68
CA GLU A 15 17.56 -16.56 11.87
C GLU A 15 16.60 -15.44 11.47
N ALA A 16 15.91 -15.57 10.33
CA ALA A 16 14.91 -14.58 9.88
C ALA A 16 13.73 -14.48 10.87
N VAL A 17 13.26 -15.62 11.38
CA VAL A 17 12.20 -15.67 12.41
C VAL A 17 12.68 -15.00 13.70
N ALA A 18 13.89 -15.28 14.15
CA ALA A 18 14.46 -14.71 15.38
C ALA A 18 14.68 -13.18 15.25
N ALA A 19 15.19 -12.69 14.11
CA ALA A 19 15.35 -11.27 13.84
C ALA A 19 14.00 -10.54 13.85
N ARG A 20 12.97 -11.17 13.30
CA ARG A 20 11.61 -10.64 13.26
C ARG A 20 10.97 -10.55 14.64
N GLU A 21 11.10 -11.59 15.47
CA GLU A 21 10.63 -11.56 16.86
C GLU A 21 11.32 -10.47 17.67
N ALA A 22 12.62 -10.25 17.43
CA ALA A 22 13.36 -9.17 18.07
C ALA A 22 12.86 -7.79 17.65
N ALA A 23 12.54 -7.59 16.37
CA ALA A 23 11.96 -6.34 15.84
C ALA A 23 10.56 -6.08 16.41
N LEU A 24 9.71 -7.10 16.51
CA LEU A 24 8.38 -7.00 17.10
C LEU A 24 8.44 -6.68 18.61
N ARG A 25 9.39 -7.26 19.37
CA ARG A 25 9.63 -6.94 20.78
C ARG A 25 10.06 -5.47 20.93
N ARG A 26 10.97 -4.99 20.08
CA ARG A 26 11.43 -3.59 20.09
C ARG A 26 10.29 -2.62 19.80
N ARG A 27 9.42 -2.90 18.82
CA ARG A 27 8.22 -2.09 18.52
C ARG A 27 7.22 -2.08 19.68
N ARG A 28 7.04 -3.21 20.38
CA ARG A 28 6.17 -3.30 21.55
C ARG A 28 6.65 -2.41 22.70
N TYR A 29 7.97 -2.37 22.96
CA TYR A 29 8.55 -1.47 23.98
C TYR A 29 8.43 0.01 23.60
N ILE A 30 8.58 0.35 22.31
CA ILE A 30 8.39 1.73 21.83
C ILE A 30 6.92 2.16 22.01
N ARG A 31 5.96 1.31 21.64
CA ARG A 31 4.51 1.59 21.82
C ARG A 31 4.12 1.74 23.28
N LEU A 32 4.67 0.93 24.17
CA LEU A 32 4.42 1.04 25.61
C LEU A 32 5.07 2.32 26.19
N GLY A 33 6.23 2.72 25.71
CA GLY A 33 6.88 3.97 26.10
C GLY A 33 6.09 5.21 25.67
N VAL A 34 5.59 5.23 24.43
CA VAL A 34 4.74 6.32 23.92
C VAL A 34 3.41 6.39 24.66
N LEU A 35 2.78 5.25 24.95
CA LEU A 35 1.53 5.20 25.73
C LEU A 35 1.74 5.74 27.15
N GLY A 36 2.88 5.43 27.77
CA GLY A 36 3.24 5.95 29.10
C GLY A 36 3.42 7.47 29.13
N LEU A 37 4.00 8.05 28.08
CA LEU A 37 4.18 9.51 27.96
C LEU A 37 2.84 10.23 27.71
N VAL A 38 1.94 9.65 26.94
CA VAL A 38 0.58 10.23 26.71
C VAL A 38 -0.24 10.23 27.99
N ILE A 39 -0.21 9.15 28.77
CA ILE A 39 -0.93 9.08 30.06
C ILE A 39 -0.36 10.10 31.06
N ALA A 40 0.97 10.27 31.13
CA ALA A 40 1.59 11.27 32.00
C ALA A 40 1.20 12.71 31.59
N GLY A 41 1.09 13.00 30.29
CA GLY A 41 0.63 14.30 29.78
C GLY A 41 -0.82 14.61 30.14
N ILE A 42 -1.73 13.63 30.04
CA ILE A 42 -3.16 13.81 30.37
C ILE A 42 -3.36 14.05 31.86
N VAL A 43 -2.65 13.31 32.73
CA VAL A 43 -2.74 13.51 34.19
C VAL A 43 -2.18 14.86 34.63
N GLY A 44 -1.07 15.32 34.01
CA GLY A 44 -0.49 16.64 34.30
C GLY A 44 -1.41 17.80 33.89
N TRP A 45 -2.13 17.67 32.77
CA TRP A 45 -3.07 18.70 32.29
C TRP A 45 -4.35 18.78 33.15
N ALA A 46 -4.87 17.65 33.62
CA ALA A 46 -6.07 17.62 34.48
C ALA A 46 -5.85 18.24 35.88
N VAL A 47 -4.63 18.24 36.40
CA VAL A 47 -4.31 18.85 37.70
C VAL A 47 -4.11 20.37 37.60
N PHE A 48 -3.78 20.89 36.40
CA PHE A 48 -3.55 22.33 36.21
C PHE A 48 -4.80 23.14 35.80
N SER A 49 -5.88 22.48 35.34
CA SER A 49 -7.09 23.14 34.78
C SER A 49 -8.23 23.38 35.79
N GLY A 50 -7.99 23.25 37.08
CA GLY A 50 -9.00 23.44 38.09
C GLY A 50 -8.93 24.79 38.78
N ARG A 51 -9.45 25.87 38.16
CA ARG A 51 -10.04 27.07 38.80
C ARG A 51 -10.26 28.13 37.74
N ASP A 52 -11.52 28.39 37.39
CA ASP A 52 -12.25 29.62 37.67
C ASP A 52 -13.72 29.53 37.18
N GLU A 53 -14.63 29.95 38.06
CA GLU A 53 -16.06 30.08 37.79
C GLU A 53 -16.37 31.41 37.10
N GLY A 54 -17.30 31.40 36.14
CA GLY A 54 -17.83 32.63 35.55
C GLY A 54 -18.84 32.37 34.43
N LYS A 55 -20.09 32.54 34.72
CA LYS A 55 -21.34 32.35 33.97
C LYS A 55 -21.63 33.49 32.97
N PRO A 56 -22.76 33.51 32.20
CA PRO A 56 -23.04 32.83 30.90
C PRO A 56 -23.49 33.82 29.80
N ALA A 57 -23.83 33.25 28.67
CA ALA A 57 -24.70 33.74 27.58
C ALA A 57 -24.03 34.21 26.29
N ALA A 58 -24.27 33.53 25.23
CA ALA A 58 -25.22 33.89 24.17
C ALA A 58 -25.17 32.89 23.02
N ASP A 59 -26.36 32.49 22.57
CA ASP A 59 -26.63 31.75 21.35
C ASP A 59 -25.82 32.27 20.14
N THR A 60 -25.01 31.42 19.55
CA THR A 60 -24.64 31.57 18.16
C THR A 60 -24.80 30.19 17.52
N LYS A 61 -25.78 30.06 16.64
CA LYS A 61 -25.96 28.94 15.75
C LYS A 61 -24.60 28.63 15.09
N PRO A 62 -24.22 27.35 14.96
CA PRO A 62 -23.12 27.02 14.04
C PRO A 62 -23.61 27.34 12.63
N ASP A 63 -22.90 28.28 12.03
CA ASP A 63 -22.94 28.58 10.63
C ASP A 63 -22.63 27.28 9.88
N THR A 64 -23.52 26.95 8.97
CA THR A 64 -23.39 25.81 8.08
C THR A 64 -22.08 26.03 7.29
N THR A 65 -21.07 25.27 7.63
CA THR A 65 -19.89 25.17 6.77
C THR A 65 -20.40 24.60 5.45
N GLU A 66 -20.55 25.47 4.46
CA GLU A 66 -20.68 25.04 3.08
C GLU A 66 -19.51 24.10 2.80
N GLU A 67 -19.82 22.82 2.58
CA GLU A 67 -18.94 21.92 1.88
C GLU A 67 -18.65 22.63 0.54
N ALA A 68 -17.48 23.22 0.46
CA ALA A 68 -16.93 23.64 -0.82
C ALA A 68 -16.77 22.36 -1.62
N THR A 69 -17.73 22.08 -2.47
CA THR A 69 -17.57 21.16 -3.58
C THR A 69 -16.45 21.77 -4.41
N ASP A 70 -15.28 21.16 -4.36
CA ASP A 70 -14.13 21.52 -5.20
C ASP A 70 -14.44 21.09 -6.65
N GLU A 71 -15.43 21.78 -7.24
CA GLU A 71 -15.80 21.58 -8.63
C GLU A 71 -14.70 22.21 -9.49
N GLY A 72 -13.68 21.41 -9.85
CA GLY A 72 -12.68 21.77 -10.84
C GLY A 72 -11.22 21.59 -10.47
N ALA A 73 -10.88 21.04 -9.30
CA ALA A 73 -9.50 20.65 -9.02
C ALA A 73 -9.12 19.43 -9.85
N LEU A 74 -8.07 19.54 -10.66
CA LEU A 74 -7.55 18.41 -11.42
C LEU A 74 -6.84 17.43 -10.49
N ALA A 75 -6.84 16.15 -10.87
CA ALA A 75 -5.97 15.12 -10.29
C ALA A 75 -4.50 15.43 -10.61
N ALA A 76 -3.59 14.70 -9.95
CA ALA A 76 -2.18 14.74 -10.34
C ALA A 76 -2.02 14.42 -11.83
N CYS A 77 -0.97 14.96 -12.44
CA CYS A 77 -0.69 14.89 -13.87
C CYS A 77 -1.74 15.58 -14.77
N GLY A 78 -2.65 16.39 -14.18
CA GLY A 78 -3.59 17.23 -14.92
C GLY A 78 -4.83 16.51 -15.47
N ALA A 79 -5.10 15.30 -15.05
CA ALA A 79 -6.30 14.55 -15.42
C ALA A 79 -7.55 15.04 -14.65
N GLU A 80 -8.73 14.72 -15.17
CA GLU A 80 -9.98 14.89 -14.42
C GLU A 80 -10.09 13.78 -13.37
N PRO A 81 -10.51 14.09 -12.11
CA PRO A 81 -10.73 13.06 -11.11
C PRO A 81 -11.81 12.08 -11.57
N PRO A 82 -11.61 10.75 -11.38
CA PRO A 82 -12.64 9.78 -11.64
C PRO A 82 -13.82 9.92 -10.66
N PRO A 83 -14.96 9.26 -10.92
CA PRO A 83 -16.03 9.16 -9.92
C PRO A 83 -15.48 8.67 -8.58
N PRO A 84 -16.07 9.10 -7.45
CA PRO A 84 -15.66 8.64 -6.12
C PRO A 84 -15.66 7.11 -6.04
N ALA A 85 -14.63 6.55 -5.39
CA ALA A 85 -14.55 5.13 -5.14
C ALA A 85 -15.76 4.64 -4.31
N ASP A 86 -16.32 3.49 -4.68
CA ASP A 86 -17.39 2.79 -3.94
C ASP A 86 -16.96 1.33 -3.65
N PRO A 87 -15.88 1.12 -2.89
CA PRO A 87 -15.32 -0.19 -2.67
C PRO A 87 -16.23 -1.05 -1.81
N GLN A 88 -16.52 -2.24 -2.29
CA GLN A 88 -17.31 -3.23 -1.60
C GLN A 88 -16.47 -3.98 -0.56
N GLN A 89 -17.13 -4.55 0.46
CA GLN A 89 -16.52 -5.47 1.41
C GLN A 89 -16.90 -6.90 1.05
N TYR A 90 -15.96 -7.82 1.15
CA TYR A 90 -16.13 -9.23 0.81
C TYR A 90 -15.71 -10.12 1.98
N ASP A 91 -16.26 -11.32 2.06
CA ASP A 91 -15.87 -12.32 3.07
C ASP A 91 -14.58 -13.06 2.68
N LYS A 92 -14.36 -13.24 1.37
CA LYS A 92 -13.20 -13.92 0.77
C LYS A 92 -13.15 -13.67 -0.74
N PRO A 93 -11.98 -13.85 -1.40
CA PRO A 93 -11.95 -13.85 -2.86
C PRO A 93 -12.62 -15.10 -3.43
N GLU A 94 -13.33 -14.95 -4.55
CA GLU A 94 -13.75 -16.08 -5.36
C GLU A 94 -12.57 -16.62 -6.16
N GLN A 95 -12.64 -17.90 -6.55
CA GLN A 95 -11.65 -18.47 -7.47
C GLN A 95 -11.99 -18.07 -8.89
N VAL A 96 -11.18 -17.20 -9.46
CA VAL A 96 -11.42 -16.61 -10.79
C VAL A 96 -10.34 -16.93 -11.81
N LEU A 97 -9.19 -17.49 -11.38
CA LEU A 97 -8.14 -17.91 -12.29
C LEU A 97 -8.49 -19.26 -12.94
N GLU A 98 -8.25 -19.34 -14.24
CA GLU A 98 -8.37 -20.58 -15.01
C GLU A 98 -7.00 -21.24 -15.15
N LYS A 99 -7.00 -22.57 -15.14
CA LYS A 99 -5.76 -23.33 -15.21
C LYS A 99 -5.12 -23.24 -16.59
N GLY A 100 -3.88 -22.78 -16.64
CA GLY A 100 -3.06 -22.71 -17.87
C GLY A 100 -3.38 -21.48 -18.71
N VAL A 101 -3.99 -20.48 -18.12
CA VAL A 101 -4.14 -19.14 -18.67
C VAL A 101 -3.14 -18.24 -17.99
N ASP A 102 -2.36 -17.50 -18.77
CA ASP A 102 -1.45 -16.47 -18.29
C ASP A 102 -2.23 -15.16 -18.14
N TYR A 103 -1.96 -14.41 -17.08
CA TYR A 103 -2.66 -13.17 -16.77
C TYR A 103 -1.74 -11.96 -16.82
N ALA A 104 -2.27 -10.88 -17.38
CA ALA A 104 -1.67 -9.55 -17.32
C ALA A 104 -2.74 -8.53 -16.92
N ALA A 105 -2.34 -7.30 -16.66
CA ALA A 105 -3.28 -6.23 -16.39
C ALA A 105 -2.79 -4.89 -16.94
N VAL A 106 -3.76 -4.00 -17.21
CA VAL A 106 -3.53 -2.58 -17.44
C VAL A 106 -4.21 -1.82 -16.31
N MET A 107 -3.45 -1.10 -15.54
CA MET A 107 -3.94 -0.16 -14.54
C MET A 107 -3.99 1.23 -15.17
N HIS A 108 -5.19 1.73 -15.45
CA HIS A 108 -5.40 3.10 -15.91
C HIS A 108 -5.27 4.04 -14.73
N THR A 109 -4.40 5.02 -14.82
CA THR A 109 -4.18 6.00 -13.76
C THR A 109 -4.32 7.42 -14.28
N SER A 110 -4.53 8.37 -13.39
CA SER A 110 -4.55 9.80 -13.74
C SER A 110 -3.22 10.31 -14.34
N CYS A 111 -2.15 9.52 -14.26
CA CYS A 111 -0.83 9.83 -14.83
C CYS A 111 -0.48 8.97 -16.06
N GLY A 112 -1.39 8.10 -16.52
CA GLY A 112 -1.20 7.20 -17.64
C GLY A 112 -1.32 5.72 -17.26
N ASP A 113 -1.17 4.85 -18.25
CA ASP A 113 -1.38 3.42 -18.11
C ASP A 113 -0.12 2.71 -17.61
N ILE A 114 -0.32 1.77 -16.69
CA ILE A 114 0.71 0.87 -16.21
C ILE A 114 0.32 -0.54 -16.64
N GLU A 115 1.08 -1.11 -17.60
CA GLU A 115 0.94 -2.49 -18.04
C GLU A 115 1.87 -3.39 -17.23
N PHE A 116 1.39 -4.55 -16.80
CA PHE A 116 2.18 -5.49 -16.00
C PHE A 116 1.71 -6.92 -16.17
N ASP A 117 2.67 -7.85 -16.14
CA ASP A 117 2.41 -9.28 -16.10
C ASP A 117 2.16 -9.73 -14.66
N LEU A 118 1.27 -10.72 -14.49
CA LEU A 118 0.98 -11.34 -13.21
C LEU A 118 1.71 -12.69 -13.07
N SER A 119 2.05 -13.06 -11.85
CA SER A 119 2.92 -14.21 -11.55
C SER A 119 2.12 -15.34 -10.89
N GLU A 120 1.10 -15.85 -11.57
CA GLU A 120 0.17 -16.88 -11.07
C GLU A 120 0.85 -18.20 -10.72
N ASP A 121 1.97 -18.53 -11.36
CA ASP A 121 2.75 -19.73 -11.06
C ASP A 121 3.46 -19.66 -9.69
N THR A 122 3.86 -18.47 -9.27
CA THR A 122 4.63 -18.25 -8.03
C THR A 122 3.81 -17.72 -6.87
N ALA A 123 2.74 -16.98 -7.17
CA ALA A 123 1.85 -16.37 -6.18
C ALA A 123 0.36 -16.54 -6.56
N PRO A 124 -0.12 -17.79 -6.77
CA PRO A 124 -1.46 -18.04 -7.30
C PRO A 124 -2.61 -17.50 -6.45
N ALA A 125 -2.51 -17.56 -5.12
CA ALA A 125 -3.56 -17.02 -4.26
C ALA A 125 -3.57 -15.48 -4.27
N THR A 126 -2.41 -14.86 -4.37
CA THR A 126 -2.25 -13.41 -4.45
C THR A 126 -2.77 -12.89 -5.79
N VAL A 127 -2.38 -13.52 -6.90
CA VAL A 127 -2.88 -13.16 -8.23
C VAL A 127 -4.39 -13.36 -8.31
N ASN A 128 -4.91 -14.49 -7.81
CA ASN A 128 -6.36 -14.72 -7.76
C ASN A 128 -7.09 -13.62 -6.99
N ASN A 129 -6.55 -13.20 -5.86
CA ASN A 129 -7.12 -12.11 -5.06
C ASN A 129 -7.13 -10.78 -5.82
N PHE A 130 -6.01 -10.43 -6.46
CA PHE A 130 -5.89 -9.20 -7.23
C PHE A 130 -6.84 -9.20 -8.44
N VAL A 131 -6.88 -10.28 -9.21
CA VAL A 131 -7.78 -10.44 -10.37
C VAL A 131 -9.24 -10.40 -9.95
N PHE A 132 -9.62 -11.07 -8.86
CA PHE A 132 -10.97 -11.00 -8.30
C PHE A 132 -11.35 -9.56 -7.97
N LEU A 133 -10.56 -8.86 -7.18
CA LEU A 133 -10.83 -7.48 -6.77
C LEU A 133 -10.87 -6.51 -7.96
N SER A 134 -9.99 -6.69 -8.95
CA SER A 134 -9.98 -5.88 -10.17
C SER A 134 -11.26 -6.07 -10.98
N ARG A 135 -11.71 -7.31 -11.17
CA ARG A 135 -12.95 -7.62 -11.90
C ARG A 135 -14.20 -7.10 -11.20
N GLU A 136 -14.19 -7.02 -9.88
CA GLU A 136 -15.26 -6.41 -9.08
C GLU A 136 -15.20 -4.88 -9.07
N GLY A 137 -14.22 -4.24 -9.74
CA GLY A 137 -14.06 -2.79 -9.74
C GLY A 137 -13.60 -2.21 -8.39
N PHE A 138 -13.06 -3.06 -7.49
CA PHE A 138 -12.67 -2.65 -6.15
C PHE A 138 -11.62 -1.53 -6.14
N TYR A 139 -10.75 -1.50 -7.13
CA TYR A 139 -9.67 -0.52 -7.23
C TYR A 139 -10.09 0.78 -7.91
N ASP A 140 -11.27 0.83 -8.54
CA ASP A 140 -11.71 1.97 -9.32
C ASP A 140 -11.95 3.19 -8.44
N GLY A 141 -11.34 4.31 -8.79
CA GLY A 141 -11.40 5.56 -8.03
C GLY A 141 -10.54 5.59 -6.77
N LEU A 142 -9.80 4.52 -6.43
CA LEU A 142 -8.86 4.55 -5.33
C LEU A 142 -7.63 5.41 -5.67
N ILE A 143 -6.83 5.72 -4.64
CA ILE A 143 -5.64 6.55 -4.80
C ILE A 143 -4.35 5.78 -4.43
N PHE A 144 -3.24 6.22 -4.98
CA PHE A 144 -1.93 5.94 -4.40
C PHE A 144 -1.76 6.84 -3.16
N HIS A 145 -2.11 6.31 -2.01
CA HIS A 145 -2.16 7.06 -0.76
C HIS A 145 -0.79 7.28 -0.10
N ARG A 146 0.25 6.56 -0.56
CA ARG A 146 1.60 6.66 -0.04
C ARG A 146 2.62 6.54 -1.17
N ILE A 147 3.47 7.55 -1.29
CA ILE A 147 4.55 7.62 -2.29
C ILE A 147 5.85 7.95 -1.57
N ILE A 148 6.86 7.10 -1.77
CA ILE A 148 8.24 7.37 -1.34
C ILE A 148 9.10 7.34 -2.60
N GLY A 149 9.52 8.51 -3.06
CA GLY A 149 10.36 8.65 -4.23
C GLY A 149 11.62 7.77 -4.15
N ASN A 150 11.98 7.14 -5.26
CA ASN A 150 13.08 6.19 -5.35
C ASN A 150 12.97 4.99 -4.38
N PHE A 151 11.74 4.58 -4.03
CA PHE A 151 11.51 3.40 -3.22
C PHE A 151 10.21 2.67 -3.63
N VAL A 152 9.03 3.17 -3.23
CA VAL A 152 7.74 2.53 -3.56
C VAL A 152 6.61 3.55 -3.75
N ILE A 153 5.61 3.17 -4.57
CA ILE A 153 4.30 3.81 -4.66
C ILE A 153 3.24 2.79 -4.23
N GLN A 154 2.40 3.14 -3.26
CA GLN A 154 1.47 2.21 -2.61
C GLN A 154 0.02 2.68 -2.75
N GLY A 155 -0.86 1.78 -3.17
CA GLY A 155 -2.28 1.97 -3.37
C GLY A 155 -3.12 0.79 -2.89
N GLY A 156 -4.39 0.72 -3.34
CA GLY A 156 -5.30 -0.39 -3.06
C GLY A 156 -5.93 -0.36 -1.67
N ASP A 157 -5.89 0.78 -0.98
CA ASP A 157 -6.59 1.01 0.29
C ASP A 157 -7.89 1.77 0.01
N PRO A 158 -9.07 1.18 0.26
CA PRO A 158 -10.36 1.84 0.04
C PRO A 158 -10.58 3.07 0.93
N GLU A 159 -9.90 3.18 2.06
CA GLU A 159 -9.99 4.33 2.96
C GLU A 159 -8.91 5.39 2.68
N GLY A 160 -7.89 5.08 1.86
CA GLY A 160 -6.77 5.96 1.58
C GLY A 160 -5.94 6.35 2.81
N THR A 161 -6.02 5.58 3.90
CA THR A 161 -5.40 5.83 5.20
C THR A 161 -4.17 4.94 5.48
N GLY A 162 -3.99 3.90 4.68
CA GLY A 162 -3.02 2.82 4.90
C GLY A 162 -3.54 1.69 5.79
N SER A 163 -4.82 1.73 6.22
CA SER A 163 -5.40 0.75 7.16
C SER A 163 -6.60 -0.02 6.60
N GLY A 164 -7.19 0.44 5.51
CA GLY A 164 -8.33 -0.20 4.86
C GLY A 164 -7.95 -1.45 4.08
N GLY A 165 -8.99 -2.21 3.68
CA GLY A 165 -8.84 -3.45 2.94
C GLY A 165 -10.19 -4.02 2.50
N PRO A 166 -10.20 -5.21 1.89
CA PRO A 166 -11.39 -5.78 1.23
C PRO A 166 -12.35 -6.51 2.18
N GLY A 167 -12.12 -6.45 3.51
CA GLY A 167 -12.91 -7.16 4.53
C GLY A 167 -12.30 -8.51 4.95
N TYR A 168 -11.28 -8.99 4.27
CA TYR A 168 -10.60 -10.27 4.56
C TYR A 168 -9.08 -10.14 4.38
N THR A 169 -8.37 -11.20 4.75
CA THR A 169 -6.94 -11.36 4.46
C THR A 169 -6.68 -12.68 3.75
N ILE A 170 -5.61 -12.71 2.96
CA ILE A 170 -5.14 -13.90 2.26
C ILE A 170 -3.82 -14.41 2.84
N LYS A 171 -3.45 -15.64 2.47
CA LYS A 171 -2.17 -16.22 2.82
C LYS A 171 -1.04 -15.54 2.05
N ASP A 172 0.04 -15.22 2.76
CA ASP A 172 1.25 -14.69 2.13
C ASP A 172 1.96 -15.72 1.27
N GLU A 173 2.47 -15.30 0.11
CA GLU A 173 3.27 -16.08 -0.84
C GLU A 173 4.60 -15.35 -1.07
N PHE A 174 5.50 -15.46 -0.10
CA PHE A 174 6.76 -14.71 -0.12
C PHE A 174 7.78 -15.31 -1.08
N PRO A 175 8.53 -14.49 -1.82
CA PRO A 175 9.64 -14.96 -2.64
C PRO A 175 10.74 -15.56 -1.76
N ASP A 176 11.58 -16.42 -2.38
CA ASP A 176 12.70 -17.06 -1.66
C ASP A 176 13.77 -16.04 -1.23
N LYS A 177 13.89 -14.90 -1.91
CA LYS A 177 14.91 -13.87 -1.71
C LYS A 177 14.37 -12.46 -1.92
N GLY A 178 14.90 -11.48 -1.18
CA GLY A 178 14.51 -10.08 -1.30
C GLY A 178 15.15 -9.34 -2.49
N ASN A 179 16.12 -9.93 -3.17
CA ASN A 179 16.75 -9.34 -4.35
C ASN A 179 15.91 -9.45 -5.64
N GLU A 180 14.69 -9.95 -5.53
CA GLU A 180 13.71 -10.01 -6.61
C GLU A 180 12.87 -8.73 -6.72
N TYR A 181 12.91 -7.83 -5.72
CA TYR A 181 12.21 -6.54 -5.76
C TYR A 181 13.04 -5.50 -6.48
N VAL A 182 12.95 -5.49 -7.80
CA VAL A 182 13.57 -4.52 -8.69
C VAL A 182 12.55 -3.47 -9.15
N PHE A 183 12.97 -2.46 -9.90
CA PHE A 183 12.06 -1.45 -10.45
C PHE A 183 10.90 -2.11 -11.23
N GLY A 184 9.69 -1.63 -11.02
CA GLY A 184 8.47 -2.16 -11.63
C GLY A 184 7.89 -3.40 -10.95
N THR A 185 8.58 -4.01 -9.96
CA THR A 185 8.01 -5.14 -9.21
C THR A 185 6.72 -4.73 -8.51
N LEU A 186 5.67 -5.54 -8.67
CA LEU A 186 4.39 -5.41 -7.99
C LEU A 186 4.31 -6.43 -6.85
N ALA A 187 4.08 -5.93 -5.63
CA ALA A 187 3.99 -6.77 -4.44
C ALA A 187 2.88 -6.31 -3.49
N MET A 188 2.35 -7.24 -2.70
CA MET A 188 1.30 -6.93 -1.71
C MET A 188 1.90 -6.27 -0.47
N ALA A 189 1.30 -5.17 -0.06
CA ALA A 189 1.58 -4.56 1.22
C ALA A 189 0.96 -5.38 2.36
N ASN A 190 1.63 -5.40 3.52
CA ASN A 190 1.12 -6.05 4.72
C ASN A 190 1.62 -5.37 6.00
N ALA A 191 0.86 -5.51 7.09
CA ALA A 191 1.22 -5.05 8.44
C ALA A 191 1.92 -6.15 9.28
N GLY A 192 2.34 -7.23 8.64
CA GLY A 192 2.96 -8.43 9.21
C GLY A 192 2.35 -9.69 8.60
N PRO A 193 2.84 -10.91 8.96
CA PRO A 193 2.35 -12.15 8.37
C PRO A 193 0.85 -12.33 8.54
N GLY A 194 0.18 -12.76 7.45
CA GLY A 194 -1.24 -13.06 7.45
C GLY A 194 -2.13 -11.81 7.49
N SER A 195 -1.59 -10.63 7.16
CA SER A 195 -2.36 -9.39 7.08
C SER A 195 -2.48 -8.84 5.64
N THR A 196 -2.08 -9.60 4.65
CA THR A 196 -2.22 -9.25 3.24
C THR A 196 -3.71 -9.19 2.86
N GLY A 197 -4.14 -8.04 2.33
CA GLY A 197 -5.53 -7.77 1.91
C GLY A 197 -5.60 -7.32 0.45
N SER A 198 -5.96 -6.05 0.22
CA SER A 198 -6.03 -5.43 -1.11
C SER A 198 -4.88 -4.48 -1.42
N GLN A 199 -4.16 -3.99 -0.41
CA GLN A 199 -3.10 -3.00 -0.63
C GLN A 199 -1.88 -3.61 -1.31
N PHE A 200 -1.36 -2.89 -2.30
CA PHE A 200 -0.18 -3.29 -3.08
C PHE A 200 0.78 -2.10 -3.24
N PHE A 201 1.99 -2.39 -3.69
CA PHE A 201 2.93 -1.35 -4.08
C PHE A 201 3.75 -1.75 -5.32
N PHE A 202 4.10 -0.75 -6.13
CA PHE A 202 5.14 -0.87 -7.13
C PHE A 202 6.47 -0.41 -6.55
N VAL A 203 7.53 -1.13 -6.85
CA VAL A 203 8.91 -0.71 -6.56
C VAL A 203 9.34 0.31 -7.61
N VAL A 204 9.82 1.47 -7.16
CA VAL A 204 10.33 2.54 -8.02
C VAL A 204 11.76 2.94 -7.64
N SER A 205 12.50 2.01 -7.04
CA SER A 205 13.89 2.19 -6.65
C SER A 205 14.81 2.00 -7.83
N GLU A 206 15.59 3.03 -8.15
CA GLU A 206 16.65 2.99 -9.16
C GLU A 206 18.02 2.96 -8.49
N GLY A 207 18.99 2.32 -9.14
CA GLY A 207 20.40 2.40 -8.77
C GLY A 207 20.99 3.80 -8.97
N PRO A 208 22.24 4.02 -8.54
CA PRO A 208 22.86 5.35 -8.53
C PRO A 208 22.96 6.06 -9.89
N ASN A 209 22.89 5.31 -11.00
CA ASN A 209 22.91 5.84 -12.35
C ASN A 209 21.59 5.61 -13.12
N GLY A 210 20.50 5.30 -12.40
CA GLY A 210 19.21 5.01 -12.99
C GLY A 210 19.03 3.56 -13.45
N GLU A 211 19.83 2.63 -12.89
CA GLU A 211 19.66 1.20 -13.17
C GLU A 211 18.35 0.69 -12.56
N THR A 212 17.56 -0.02 -13.37
CA THR A 212 16.25 -0.57 -12.96
C THR A 212 16.32 -2.05 -12.52
N ASP A 213 17.46 -2.69 -12.67
CA ASP A 213 17.72 -4.07 -12.26
C ASP A 213 18.33 -4.21 -10.87
N GLN A 214 18.52 -3.09 -10.16
CA GLN A 214 19.07 -3.09 -8.81
C GLN A 214 17.97 -3.37 -7.77
N PRO A 215 18.23 -4.31 -6.82
CA PRO A 215 17.28 -4.60 -5.75
C PRO A 215 17.01 -3.40 -4.84
N ALA A 216 15.76 -3.17 -4.51
CA ALA A 216 15.32 -2.11 -3.60
C ALA A 216 15.72 -2.31 -2.11
N GLY A 217 16.39 -3.42 -1.79
CA GLY A 217 16.79 -3.73 -0.41
C GLY A 217 15.65 -4.13 0.52
N LEU A 218 14.52 -4.55 -0.04
CA LEU A 218 13.39 -5.07 0.72
C LEU A 218 13.67 -6.50 1.23
N ASP A 219 13.26 -6.78 2.46
CA ASP A 219 13.21 -8.15 2.98
C ASP A 219 12.14 -8.96 2.20
N PRO A 220 12.34 -10.30 2.00
CA PRO A 220 11.40 -11.15 1.28
C PRO A 220 10.15 -11.48 2.12
N LEU A 221 9.42 -10.45 2.53
CA LEU A 221 8.27 -10.49 3.42
C LEU A 221 6.99 -9.92 2.78
N TYR A 222 7.03 -9.71 1.48
CA TYR A 222 5.91 -9.20 0.68
C TYR A 222 5.64 -10.17 -0.46
N SER A 223 4.39 -10.55 -0.69
CA SER A 223 4.03 -11.44 -1.79
C SER A 223 4.27 -10.72 -3.12
N LEU A 224 5.32 -11.10 -3.83
CA LEU A 224 5.61 -10.63 -5.17
C LEU A 224 4.66 -11.35 -6.14
N PHE A 225 3.86 -10.60 -6.87
CA PHE A 225 2.82 -11.19 -7.72
C PHE A 225 2.73 -10.60 -9.14
N GLY A 226 3.65 -9.71 -9.51
CA GLY A 226 3.70 -9.17 -10.87
C GLY A 226 4.93 -8.30 -11.11
N GLN A 227 5.10 -7.93 -12.39
CA GLN A 227 6.17 -7.07 -12.87
C GLN A 227 5.62 -6.14 -13.95
N ALA A 228 5.83 -4.84 -13.79
CA ALA A 228 5.48 -3.84 -14.80
C ALA A 228 6.35 -4.03 -16.06
N GLU A 229 5.74 -3.85 -17.22
CA GLU A 229 6.45 -3.83 -18.49
C GLU A 229 7.34 -2.57 -18.58
N GLU A 230 8.49 -2.68 -19.27
CA GLU A 230 9.43 -1.55 -19.41
C GLU A 230 8.78 -0.29 -20.01
N GLY A 231 7.76 -0.47 -20.88
CA GLY A 231 6.98 0.61 -21.46
C GLY A 231 6.26 1.50 -20.44
N SER A 232 5.95 0.95 -19.27
CA SER A 232 5.26 1.64 -18.17
C SER A 232 6.20 2.31 -17.15
N PHE A 233 7.52 2.14 -17.29
CA PHE A 233 8.48 2.66 -16.31
C PHE A 233 8.47 4.18 -16.22
N GLU A 234 8.23 4.89 -17.31
CA GLU A 234 8.16 6.34 -17.30
C GLU A 234 6.92 6.84 -16.50
N VAL A 235 5.79 6.15 -16.62
CA VAL A 235 4.58 6.47 -15.82
C VAL A 235 4.84 6.22 -14.33
N LEU A 236 5.47 5.10 -13.97
CA LEU A 236 5.87 4.80 -12.60
C LEU A 236 6.83 5.86 -12.03
N LYS A 237 7.78 6.34 -12.83
CA LYS A 237 8.69 7.43 -12.45
C LYS A 237 7.94 8.74 -12.26
N GLU A 238 7.04 9.10 -13.17
CA GLU A 238 6.22 10.31 -13.06
C GLU A 238 5.41 10.30 -11.77
N ILE A 239 4.70 9.19 -11.47
CA ILE A 239 3.96 9.05 -10.21
C ILE A 239 4.89 9.18 -9.00
N SER A 240 6.10 8.61 -9.05
CA SER A 240 7.05 8.66 -7.93
C SER A 240 7.60 10.07 -7.64
N GLN A 241 7.43 11.01 -8.56
CA GLN A 241 7.96 12.38 -8.52
C GLN A 241 6.88 13.45 -8.30
N VAL A 242 5.60 13.06 -8.11
CA VAL A 242 4.54 14.03 -7.81
C VAL A 242 4.85 14.81 -6.53
N GLU A 243 4.32 16.02 -6.44
CA GLU A 243 4.48 16.85 -5.25
C GLU A 243 3.79 16.19 -4.04
N LEU A 244 4.50 16.17 -2.90
CA LEU A 244 4.00 15.57 -1.66
C LEU A 244 3.50 16.65 -0.70
N ASP A 245 2.53 16.31 0.13
CA ASP A 245 2.01 17.19 1.18
C ASP A 245 3.10 17.48 2.22
N PRO A 246 3.50 18.74 2.43
CA PRO A 246 4.53 19.11 3.40
C PRO A 246 4.18 18.71 4.85
N ASN A 247 2.89 18.51 5.16
CA ASN A 247 2.44 18.07 6.48
C ASN A 247 2.34 16.53 6.59
N SER A 248 2.38 15.83 5.44
CA SER A 248 2.30 14.37 5.33
C SER A 248 3.24 13.89 4.21
N PRO A 249 4.56 13.85 4.43
CA PRO A 249 5.58 13.79 3.39
C PRO A 249 5.66 12.48 2.59
N GLU A 250 4.77 11.56 2.82
CA GLU A 250 4.59 10.34 2.01
C GLU A 250 3.24 10.34 1.26
N ARG A 251 2.42 11.40 1.41
CA ARG A 251 1.12 11.53 0.75
C ARG A 251 1.22 12.50 -0.42
N PRO A 252 0.69 12.19 -1.61
CA PRO A 252 0.58 13.15 -2.69
C PRO A 252 -0.20 14.39 -2.25
N LEU A 253 0.28 15.60 -2.61
CA LEU A 253 -0.42 16.87 -2.38
C LEU A 253 -1.72 16.91 -3.19
N VAL A 254 -1.66 16.42 -4.42
CA VAL A 254 -2.81 16.21 -5.29
C VAL A 254 -2.95 14.71 -5.55
N PRO A 255 -4.12 14.11 -5.37
CA PRO A 255 -4.30 12.67 -5.51
C PRO A 255 -3.88 12.14 -6.88
N VAL A 256 -3.17 11.01 -6.90
CA VAL A 256 -2.97 10.16 -8.07
C VAL A 256 -4.01 9.05 -7.98
N TYR A 257 -4.93 9.00 -8.93
CA TYR A 257 -6.02 8.03 -8.94
C TYR A 257 -5.67 6.78 -9.73
N ILE A 258 -6.23 5.66 -9.30
CA ILE A 258 -6.43 4.45 -10.08
C ILE A 258 -7.83 4.58 -10.68
N GLU A 259 -7.91 4.82 -11.99
CA GLU A 259 -9.19 5.02 -12.67
C GLU A 259 -9.93 3.69 -12.85
N SER A 260 -9.19 2.65 -13.25
CA SER A 260 -9.67 1.28 -13.35
C SER A 260 -8.51 0.29 -13.52
N VAL A 261 -8.80 -1.01 -13.37
CA VAL A 261 -7.84 -2.10 -13.65
C VAL A 261 -8.47 -3.10 -14.60
N GLU A 262 -7.95 -3.19 -15.83
CA GLU A 262 -8.36 -4.16 -16.83
C GLU A 262 -7.50 -5.42 -16.72
N ILE A 263 -8.12 -6.61 -16.66
CA ILE A 263 -7.44 -7.91 -16.65
C ILE A 263 -7.43 -8.50 -18.06
N ILE A 264 -6.26 -8.92 -18.48
CA ILE A 264 -5.99 -9.52 -19.79
C ILE A 264 -5.63 -10.99 -19.61
N GLU A 265 -6.31 -11.87 -20.30
CA GLU A 265 -6.02 -13.31 -20.40
C GLU A 265 -5.23 -13.58 -21.69
N ARG A 266 -4.13 -14.36 -21.56
CA ARG A 266 -3.19 -14.65 -22.67
C ARG A 266 -3.00 -16.14 -22.90
#